data_b699610cc9d87a99948ad84d4bb4d312
#
_entry.id   b699610cc9d87a99948ad84d4bb4d312
#
_cell.length_a   1.000
_cell.length_b   1.000
_cell.length_c   1.000
_cell.angle_alpha   90.00
_cell.angle_beta   90.00
_cell.angle_gamma   90.00
#
_symmetry.space_group_name_H-M   'P 1'
#
loop_
_entity.id
_entity.type
_entity.pdbx_description
1 polymer ?
#
loop_
_entity_poly.entity_id
_entity_poly.type
_entity_poly.pdbx_seq_one_letter_code
_entity_poly.pdbx_strand_id
1 'polypeptide(L)'
;MGLGNPGPRYELTRHNAGFLVVDSLADKHGIGLTRHKYHCQYGNGEICGARVMVARPMTYMNQSGKSAQAIVSALKIPPEQVIVVHDDIDLPLGKIKRKSGGGDGGQLGVRSIAQSLHTGEFHRVRVGIGRPEDRDDIVDYVLSSFAEEETQSLNEVIDQAVLAIETALMELSK
;
A
#
# COMPACT_ATOMS: atom_id res chain seq x y z
N MET A 1 -3.32 -1.09 -4.70
CA MET A 1 -3.99 -0.77 -3.41
C MET A 1 -2.96 -0.34 -2.40
N GLY A 2 -3.06 0.85 -1.85
CA GLY A 2 -2.20 1.34 -0.76
C GLY A 2 -2.86 1.13 0.59
N LEU A 3 -2.09 0.64 1.58
CA LEU A 3 -2.59 0.39 2.92
C LEU A 3 -2.34 1.58 3.86
N GLY A 4 -3.27 1.82 4.77
CA GLY A 4 -3.23 2.85 5.78
C GLY A 4 -4.49 2.84 6.64
N ASN A 5 -4.55 3.73 7.60
CA ASN A 5 -5.73 4.00 8.42
C ASN A 5 -6.42 5.27 7.92
N PRO A 6 -7.76 5.31 7.80
CA PRO A 6 -8.48 6.50 7.41
C PRO A 6 -8.53 7.54 8.52
N GLY A 7 -8.63 8.80 8.13
CA GLY A 7 -8.83 9.94 9.01
C GLY A 7 -7.59 10.81 9.20
N PRO A 8 -7.80 12.11 9.55
CA PRO A 8 -6.73 13.11 9.64
C PRO A 8 -5.63 12.76 10.65
N ARG A 9 -5.99 12.04 11.70
CA ARG A 9 -5.05 11.59 12.73
C ARG A 9 -3.91 10.72 12.19
N TYR A 10 -4.15 9.99 11.10
CA TYR A 10 -3.24 8.99 10.57
C TYR A 10 -2.52 9.39 9.29
N GLU A 11 -2.89 10.52 8.67
CA GLU A 11 -2.47 10.92 7.32
C GLU A 11 -0.95 10.90 7.10
N LEU A 12 -0.18 11.34 8.08
CA LEU A 12 1.27 11.44 7.99
C LEU A 12 2.01 10.41 8.87
N THR A 13 1.32 9.38 9.32
CA THR A 13 1.96 8.32 10.09
C THR A 13 2.74 7.37 9.19
N ARG A 14 3.74 6.70 9.77
CA ARG A 14 4.53 5.67 9.09
C ARG A 14 3.66 4.55 8.54
N HIS A 15 2.60 4.19 9.26
CA HIS A 15 1.65 3.14 8.86
C HIS A 15 0.83 3.51 7.61
N ASN A 16 0.75 4.79 7.27
CA ASN A 16 0.07 5.29 6.08
C ASN A 16 1.01 5.46 4.86
N ALA A 17 2.23 4.94 4.91
CA ALA A 17 3.14 4.98 3.77
C ALA A 17 2.50 4.46 2.47
N GLY A 18 1.69 3.40 2.56
CA GLY A 18 0.95 2.88 1.41
C GLY A 18 -0.05 3.89 0.82
N PHE A 19 -0.78 4.64 1.65
CA PHE A 19 -1.66 5.72 1.19
C PHE A 19 -0.88 6.81 0.48
N LEU A 20 0.22 7.28 1.07
CA LEU A 20 1.06 8.33 0.48
C LEU A 20 1.57 7.94 -0.90
N VAL A 21 2.00 6.69 -1.07
CA VAL A 21 2.49 6.18 -2.36
C VAL A 21 1.39 6.13 -3.42
N VAL A 22 0.21 5.60 -3.09
CA VAL A 22 -0.86 5.50 -4.10
C VAL A 22 -1.49 6.85 -4.41
N ASP A 23 -1.48 7.80 -3.48
CA ASP A 23 -1.89 9.18 -3.74
C ASP A 23 -0.92 9.83 -4.74
N SER A 24 0.39 9.70 -4.52
CA SER A 24 1.41 10.21 -5.45
C SER A 24 1.32 9.53 -6.82
N LEU A 25 1.11 8.21 -6.86
CA LEU A 25 0.89 7.47 -8.11
C LEU A 25 -0.34 7.98 -8.87
N ALA A 26 -1.45 8.19 -8.17
CA ALA A 26 -2.68 8.68 -8.74
C ALA A 26 -2.51 10.10 -9.30
N ASP A 27 -1.89 11.00 -8.55
CA ASP A 27 -1.61 12.38 -8.96
C ASP A 27 -0.70 12.40 -10.20
N LYS A 28 0.38 11.62 -10.22
CA LYS A 28 1.31 11.51 -11.34
C LYS A 28 0.61 11.11 -12.65
N HIS A 29 -0.40 10.26 -12.57
CA HIS A 29 -1.14 9.73 -13.74
C HIS A 29 -2.52 10.37 -13.94
N GLY A 30 -2.83 11.44 -13.22
CA GLY A 30 -4.10 12.15 -13.36
C GLY A 30 -5.33 11.34 -12.98
N ILE A 31 -5.17 10.38 -12.04
CA ILE A 31 -6.25 9.51 -11.59
C ILE A 31 -6.83 10.07 -10.29
N GLY A 32 -8.03 10.67 -10.37
CA GLY A 32 -8.72 11.16 -9.17
C GLY A 32 -9.29 10.02 -8.33
N LEU A 33 -8.91 9.95 -7.05
CA LEU A 33 -9.45 8.99 -6.08
C LEU A 33 -10.78 9.50 -5.50
N THR A 34 -11.78 9.73 -6.36
CA THR A 34 -13.03 10.42 -6.03
C THR A 34 -14.24 9.49 -5.88
N ARG A 35 -14.08 8.22 -6.20
CA ARG A 35 -15.16 7.24 -6.10
C ARG A 35 -15.09 6.51 -4.76
N HIS A 36 -16.27 6.19 -4.22
CA HIS A 36 -16.45 5.50 -2.95
C HIS A 36 -17.27 4.22 -3.17
N LYS A 37 -16.62 3.07 -3.11
CA LYS A 37 -17.24 1.74 -3.18
C LYS A 37 -16.23 0.70 -2.66
N TYR A 38 -16.66 -0.50 -2.40
CA TYR A 38 -15.78 -1.60 -1.97
C TYR A 38 -15.01 -1.30 -0.68
N HIS A 39 -15.62 -0.55 0.24
CA HIS A 39 -14.98 -0.05 1.47
C HIS A 39 -13.69 0.75 1.20
N CYS A 40 -13.58 1.40 0.05
CA CYS A 40 -12.41 2.19 -0.32
C CYS A 40 -12.76 3.46 -1.07
N GLN A 41 -11.82 4.41 -1.09
CA GLN A 41 -11.72 5.46 -2.09
C GLN A 41 -10.90 4.95 -3.25
N TYR A 42 -11.32 5.21 -4.48
CA TYR A 42 -10.62 4.74 -5.66
C TYR A 42 -10.82 5.61 -6.89
N GLY A 43 -9.95 5.41 -7.85
CA GLY A 43 -10.06 5.93 -9.20
C GLY A 43 -9.61 4.88 -10.21
N ASN A 44 -10.14 4.97 -11.42
CA ASN A 44 -9.75 4.13 -12.55
C ASN A 44 -8.98 4.97 -13.55
N GLY A 45 -8.00 4.36 -14.19
CA GLY A 45 -7.18 5.01 -15.19
C GLY A 45 -6.30 4.02 -15.93
N GLU A 46 -5.30 4.57 -16.60
CA GLU A 46 -4.28 3.81 -17.31
C GLU A 46 -2.90 4.21 -16.81
N ILE A 47 -2.07 3.22 -16.52
CA ILE A 47 -0.67 3.40 -16.10
C ILE A 47 0.19 2.45 -16.92
N CYS A 48 1.16 2.98 -17.66
CA CYS A 48 2.07 2.20 -18.51
C CYS A 48 1.32 1.26 -19.49
N GLY A 49 0.19 1.70 -20.05
CA GLY A 49 -0.64 0.92 -20.97
C GLY A 49 -1.57 -0.10 -20.31
N ALA A 50 -1.51 -0.25 -19.00
CA ALA A 50 -2.39 -1.14 -18.24
C ALA A 50 -3.60 -0.38 -17.68
N ARG A 51 -4.80 -0.92 -17.84
CA ARG A 51 -5.99 -0.42 -17.14
C ARG A 51 -5.91 -0.79 -15.68
N VAL A 52 -6.00 0.20 -14.80
CA VAL A 52 -5.81 0.03 -13.36
C VAL A 52 -6.94 0.64 -12.56
N MET A 53 -7.15 0.08 -11.38
CA MET A 53 -7.88 0.69 -10.29
C MET A 53 -6.89 1.02 -9.17
N VAL A 54 -6.72 2.30 -8.88
CA VAL A 54 -5.94 2.76 -7.73
C VAL A 54 -6.88 2.94 -6.55
N ALA A 55 -6.58 2.33 -5.41
CA ALA A 55 -7.50 2.28 -4.28
C ALA A 55 -6.81 2.46 -2.93
N ARG A 56 -7.51 3.14 -2.02
CA ARG A 56 -7.19 3.26 -0.60
C ARG A 56 -8.34 2.65 0.21
N PRO A 57 -8.12 1.54 0.95
CA PRO A 57 -9.12 1.05 1.89
C PRO A 57 -9.48 2.12 2.92
N MET A 58 -10.78 2.34 3.13
CA MET A 58 -11.28 3.28 4.12
C MET A 58 -11.75 2.54 5.39
N THR A 59 -11.08 1.44 5.68
CA THR A 59 -11.16 0.64 6.89
C THR A 59 -9.89 0.83 7.71
N TYR A 60 -9.92 0.49 8.98
CA TYR A 60 -8.67 0.36 9.74
C TYR A 60 -7.77 -0.73 9.14
N MET A 61 -6.47 -0.60 9.38
CA MET A 61 -5.42 -1.45 8.76
C MET A 61 -5.75 -2.95 8.85
N ASN A 62 -6.13 -3.44 10.01
CA ASN A 62 -6.45 -4.85 10.25
C ASN A 62 -7.74 -5.35 9.57
N GLN A 63 -8.45 -4.48 8.86
CA GLN A 63 -9.66 -4.79 8.09
C GLN A 63 -9.49 -4.51 6.58
N SER A 64 -8.28 -4.26 6.11
CA SER A 64 -7.99 -3.96 4.70
C SER A 64 -8.45 -5.08 3.75
N GLY A 65 -8.51 -6.30 4.22
CA GLY A 65 -9.01 -7.45 3.47
C GLY A 65 -10.46 -7.33 3.01
N LYS A 66 -11.31 -6.57 3.73
CA LYS A 66 -12.70 -6.29 3.30
C LYS A 66 -12.73 -5.58 1.95
N SER A 67 -11.89 -4.57 1.77
CA SER A 67 -11.77 -3.85 0.48
C SER A 67 -11.20 -4.75 -0.60
N ALA A 68 -10.11 -5.45 -0.31
CA ALA A 68 -9.47 -6.33 -1.29
C ALA A 68 -10.44 -7.41 -1.81
N GLN A 69 -11.14 -8.10 -0.91
CA GLN A 69 -12.11 -9.12 -1.28
C GLN A 69 -13.28 -8.54 -2.09
N ALA A 70 -13.82 -7.39 -1.67
CA ALA A 70 -14.92 -6.75 -2.40
C ALA A 70 -14.54 -6.38 -3.83
N ILE A 71 -13.32 -5.83 -4.03
CA ILE A 71 -12.79 -5.47 -5.35
C ILE A 71 -12.56 -6.72 -6.20
N VAL A 72 -11.81 -7.68 -5.68
CA VAL A 72 -11.43 -8.92 -6.39
C VAL A 72 -12.66 -9.69 -6.84
N SER A 73 -13.67 -9.82 -5.96
CA SER A 73 -14.91 -10.53 -6.29
C SER A 73 -15.76 -9.80 -7.31
N ALA A 74 -15.92 -8.48 -7.14
CA ALA A 74 -16.81 -7.69 -8.02
C ALA A 74 -16.23 -7.51 -9.42
N LEU A 75 -14.91 -7.33 -9.53
CA LEU A 75 -14.23 -7.07 -10.81
C LEU A 75 -13.62 -8.33 -11.42
N LYS A 76 -13.71 -9.47 -10.73
CA LYS A 76 -13.12 -10.76 -11.14
C LYS A 76 -11.63 -10.65 -11.45
N ILE A 77 -10.92 -9.90 -10.61
CA ILE A 77 -9.47 -9.74 -10.70
C ILE A 77 -8.82 -10.92 -9.97
N PRO A 78 -7.95 -11.71 -10.60
CA PRO A 78 -7.21 -12.74 -9.88
C PRO A 78 -6.24 -12.12 -8.88
N PRO A 79 -6.01 -12.75 -7.71
CA PRO A 79 -5.11 -12.20 -6.68
C PRO A 79 -3.70 -11.86 -7.21
N GLU A 80 -3.20 -12.61 -8.17
CA GLU A 80 -1.91 -12.40 -8.82
C GLU A 80 -1.81 -11.09 -9.62
N GLN A 81 -2.93 -10.42 -9.86
CA GLN A 81 -3.00 -9.09 -10.48
C GLN A 81 -3.19 -7.96 -9.46
N VAL A 82 -3.20 -8.28 -8.18
CA VAL A 82 -3.29 -7.29 -7.11
C VAL A 82 -1.89 -6.87 -6.69
N ILE A 83 -1.64 -5.56 -6.63
CA ILE A 83 -0.42 -4.97 -6.07
C ILE A 83 -0.80 -4.23 -4.79
N VAL A 84 -0.24 -4.65 -3.67
CA VAL A 84 -0.43 -4.04 -2.35
C VAL A 84 0.81 -3.25 -1.98
N VAL A 85 0.62 -1.99 -1.59
CA VAL A 85 1.69 -1.11 -1.11
C VAL A 85 1.53 -0.91 0.39
N HIS A 86 2.56 -1.15 1.16
CA HIS A 86 2.48 -1.11 2.61
C HIS A 86 3.81 -0.74 3.27
N ASP A 87 3.74 -0.23 4.50
CA ASP A 87 4.90 -0.01 5.36
C ASP A 87 5.54 -1.33 5.79
N ASP A 88 6.84 -1.30 6.02
CA ASP A 88 7.58 -2.47 6.46
C ASP A 88 8.68 -2.09 7.45
N ILE A 89 8.55 -2.58 8.68
CA ILE A 89 9.50 -2.32 9.76
C ILE A 89 10.81 -3.13 9.62
N ASP A 90 10.81 -4.17 8.78
CA ASP A 90 11.99 -5.01 8.56
C ASP A 90 12.93 -4.44 7.48
N LEU A 91 12.52 -3.36 6.84
CA LEU A 91 13.34 -2.63 5.89
C LEU A 91 13.76 -1.27 6.46
N PRO A 92 15.02 -0.88 6.31
CA PRO A 92 15.47 0.47 6.67
C PRO A 92 14.65 1.54 5.95
N LEU A 93 14.50 2.70 6.58
CA LEU A 93 13.90 3.87 5.93
C LEU A 93 14.65 4.16 4.62
N GLY A 94 13.89 4.38 3.56
CA GLY A 94 14.45 4.63 2.23
C GLY A 94 14.62 3.39 1.36
N LYS A 95 14.42 2.19 1.88
CA LYS A 95 14.47 0.96 1.09
C LYS A 95 13.09 0.58 0.57
N ILE A 96 13.04 0.28 -0.73
CA ILE A 96 11.87 -0.29 -1.39
C ILE A 96 12.21 -1.70 -1.85
N LYS A 97 11.33 -2.65 -1.57
CA LYS A 97 11.44 -4.02 -2.10
C LYS A 97 10.12 -4.48 -2.68
N ARG A 98 10.19 -5.14 -3.82
CA ARG A 98 9.07 -5.88 -4.39
C ARG A 98 9.11 -7.32 -3.90
N LYS A 99 7.94 -7.91 -3.71
CA LYS A 99 7.77 -9.32 -3.34
C LYS A 99 6.49 -9.85 -3.98
N SER A 100 6.49 -11.10 -4.36
CA SER A 100 5.29 -11.85 -4.73
C SER A 100 5.12 -13.02 -3.78
N GLY A 101 3.91 -13.16 -3.26
CA GLY A 101 3.59 -14.24 -2.32
C GLY A 101 4.26 -14.17 -0.95
N GLY A 102 4.09 -15.23 -0.16
CA GLY A 102 4.71 -15.44 1.14
C GLY A 102 3.99 -14.79 2.33
N GLY A 103 4.61 -14.89 3.53
CA GLY A 103 4.04 -14.42 4.80
C GLY A 103 3.87 -12.92 4.91
N ASP A 104 3.11 -12.48 5.91
CA ASP A 104 2.72 -11.07 6.13
C ASP A 104 3.80 -10.19 6.76
N GLY A 105 4.88 -10.78 7.29
CA GLY A 105 5.95 -10.04 7.96
C GLY A 105 5.50 -9.26 9.20
N GLY A 106 4.34 -9.60 9.77
CA GLY A 106 3.74 -8.90 10.91
C GLY A 106 2.89 -7.69 10.53
N GLN A 107 2.78 -7.34 9.24
CA GLN A 107 1.94 -6.25 8.78
C GLN A 107 0.47 -6.68 8.76
N LEU A 108 -0.35 -6.02 9.59
CA LEU A 108 -1.74 -6.43 9.86
C LEU A 108 -2.65 -6.30 8.63
N GLY A 109 -2.42 -5.32 7.78
CA GLY A 109 -3.19 -5.13 6.55
C GLY A 109 -2.91 -6.23 5.52
N VAL A 110 -1.65 -6.60 5.35
CA VAL A 110 -1.24 -7.73 4.49
C VAL A 110 -1.84 -9.03 4.99
N ARG A 111 -1.81 -9.25 6.32
CA ARG A 111 -2.45 -10.40 6.96
C ARG A 111 -3.95 -10.44 6.67
N SER A 112 -4.63 -9.32 6.86
CA SER A 112 -6.07 -9.18 6.61
C SER A 112 -6.42 -9.50 5.15
N ILE A 113 -5.63 -9.02 4.19
CA ILE A 113 -5.84 -9.30 2.77
C ILE A 113 -5.64 -10.78 2.48
N ALA A 114 -4.54 -11.38 2.95
CA ALA A 114 -4.25 -12.79 2.72
C ALA A 114 -5.34 -13.71 3.30
N GLN A 115 -5.85 -13.40 4.48
CA GLN A 115 -6.98 -14.11 5.09
C GLN A 115 -8.25 -13.98 4.28
N SER A 116 -8.59 -12.76 3.83
CA SER A 116 -9.82 -12.51 3.09
C SER A 116 -9.81 -13.09 1.67
N LEU A 117 -8.65 -13.11 1.02
CA LEU A 117 -8.48 -13.70 -0.31
C LEU A 117 -8.17 -15.20 -0.27
N HIS A 118 -7.95 -15.78 0.93
CA HIS A 118 -7.52 -17.16 1.14
C HIS A 118 -6.21 -17.52 0.41
N THR A 119 -5.37 -16.52 0.15
CA THR A 119 -4.07 -16.68 -0.51
C THR A 119 -3.16 -15.52 -0.19
N GLY A 120 -1.85 -15.77 -0.14
CA GLY A 120 -0.82 -14.73 -0.09
C GLY A 120 -0.22 -14.39 -1.46
N GLU A 121 -0.72 -15.01 -2.54
CA GLU A 121 -0.18 -14.89 -3.90
C GLU A 121 -0.64 -13.60 -4.58
N PHE A 122 -0.24 -12.47 -4.02
CA PHE A 122 -0.39 -11.15 -4.61
C PHE A 122 0.95 -10.39 -4.51
N HIS A 123 1.11 -9.39 -5.38
CA HIS A 123 2.32 -8.58 -5.43
C HIS A 123 2.33 -7.57 -4.30
N ARG A 124 3.52 -7.25 -3.80
CA ARG A 124 3.74 -6.26 -2.74
C ARG A 124 4.86 -5.31 -3.11
N VAL A 125 4.64 -4.03 -2.86
CA VAL A 125 5.67 -3.01 -2.79
C VAL A 125 5.84 -2.66 -1.33
N ARG A 126 6.96 -3.07 -0.75
CA ARG A 126 7.30 -2.92 0.66
C ARG A 126 8.09 -1.62 0.83
N VAL A 127 7.52 -0.70 1.60
CA VAL A 127 8.11 0.61 1.88
C VAL A 127 8.79 0.56 3.24
N GLY A 128 10.11 0.59 3.26
CA GLY A 128 10.88 0.56 4.50
C GLY A 128 10.65 1.81 5.35
N ILE A 129 10.29 1.60 6.60
CA ILE A 129 10.10 2.65 7.60
C ILE A 129 11.07 2.52 8.79
N GLY A 130 11.90 1.48 8.81
CA GLY A 130 12.78 1.16 9.93
C GLY A 130 12.06 0.56 11.12
N ARG A 131 12.80 0.30 12.18
CA ARG A 131 12.29 -0.25 13.45
C ARG A 131 12.58 0.69 14.61
N PRO A 132 11.72 0.73 15.64
CA PRO A 132 12.09 1.32 16.92
C PRO A 132 13.20 0.48 17.60
N GLU A 133 13.92 1.08 18.52
CA GLU A 133 14.96 0.39 19.29
C GLU A 133 14.34 -0.70 20.18
N ASP A 134 13.20 -0.40 20.81
CA ASP A 134 12.44 -1.35 21.60
C ASP A 134 11.29 -1.98 20.80
N ARG A 135 11.18 -3.31 20.90
CA ARG A 135 10.11 -4.07 20.21
C ARG A 135 8.72 -3.78 20.77
N ASP A 136 8.63 -3.39 22.03
CA ASP A 136 7.35 -3.07 22.68
C ASP A 136 6.74 -1.78 22.14
N ASP A 137 7.54 -0.92 21.50
CA ASP A 137 7.11 0.35 20.91
C ASP A 137 6.65 0.26 19.45
N ILE A 138 6.56 -0.93 18.86
CA ILE A 138 6.23 -1.09 17.43
C ILE A 138 4.89 -0.43 17.07
N VAL A 139 3.84 -0.60 17.88
CA VAL A 139 2.52 -0.02 17.62
C VAL A 139 2.61 1.51 17.64
N ASP A 140 3.23 2.08 18.64
CA ASP A 140 3.39 3.53 18.75
C ASP A 140 4.29 4.08 17.64
N TYR A 141 5.33 3.34 17.27
CA TYR A 141 6.23 3.70 16.18
C TYR A 141 5.51 3.78 14.83
N VAL A 142 4.76 2.77 14.43
CA VAL A 142 4.06 2.79 13.14
C VAL A 142 2.94 3.84 13.10
N LEU A 143 2.36 4.17 14.25
CA LEU A 143 1.34 5.22 14.39
C LEU A 143 1.95 6.62 14.63
N SER A 144 3.27 6.73 14.72
CA SER A 144 3.95 8.01 14.79
C SER A 144 4.15 8.63 13.41
N SER A 145 4.18 9.96 13.34
CA SER A 145 4.49 10.68 12.11
C SER A 145 5.98 10.55 11.77
N PHE A 146 6.29 10.67 10.48
CA PHE A 146 7.68 10.85 10.04
C PHE A 146 8.26 12.10 10.68
N ALA A 147 9.52 12.03 11.11
CA ALA A 147 10.22 13.18 11.65
C ALA A 147 10.49 14.21 10.53
N GLU A 148 10.68 15.47 10.91
CA GLU A 148 10.94 16.55 9.95
C GLU A 148 12.18 16.25 9.09
N GLU A 149 13.22 15.71 9.70
CA GLU A 149 14.47 15.31 9.02
C GLU A 149 14.26 14.17 8.01
N GLU A 150 13.22 13.35 8.22
CA GLU A 150 12.86 12.24 7.33
C GLU A 150 12.04 12.69 6.11
N THR A 151 11.46 13.90 6.15
CA THR A 151 10.48 14.36 5.13
C THR A 151 11.08 14.45 3.73
N GLN A 152 12.33 14.93 3.61
CA GLN A 152 13.00 14.98 2.31
C GLN A 152 13.25 13.57 1.75
N SER A 153 13.76 12.69 2.59
CA SER A 153 13.98 11.28 2.23
C SER A 153 12.66 10.57 1.91
N LEU A 154 11.57 10.93 2.59
CA LEU A 154 10.24 10.35 2.34
C LEU A 154 9.75 10.61 0.92
N ASN A 155 9.93 11.81 0.38
CA ASN A 155 9.54 12.12 -0.99
C ASN A 155 10.29 11.25 -2.00
N GLU A 156 11.59 11.08 -1.83
CA GLU A 156 12.41 10.20 -2.67
C GLU A 156 11.97 8.73 -2.56
N VAL A 157 11.61 8.29 -1.36
CA VAL A 157 11.10 6.93 -1.11
C VAL A 157 9.76 6.71 -1.81
N ILE A 158 8.87 7.69 -1.74
CA ILE A 158 7.57 7.66 -2.43
C ILE A 158 7.79 7.54 -3.94
N ASP A 159 8.67 8.36 -4.52
CA ASP A 159 8.98 8.31 -5.96
C ASP A 159 9.55 6.96 -6.38
N GLN A 160 10.44 6.38 -5.59
CA GLN A 160 10.97 5.03 -5.82
C GLN A 160 9.89 3.95 -5.72
N ALA A 161 8.96 4.07 -4.77
CA ALA A 161 7.85 3.14 -4.63
C ALA A 161 6.87 3.25 -5.81
N VAL A 162 6.59 4.45 -6.29
CA VAL A 162 5.79 4.69 -7.51
C VAL A 162 6.44 4.01 -8.70
N LEU A 163 7.76 4.19 -8.91
CA LEU A 163 8.49 3.53 -9.98
C LEU A 163 8.44 1.99 -9.86
N ALA A 164 8.52 1.46 -8.63
CA ALA A 164 8.40 0.03 -8.40
C ALA A 164 7.02 -0.53 -8.78
N ILE A 165 5.95 0.24 -8.56
CA ILE A 165 4.59 -0.11 -9.00
C ILE A 165 4.50 -0.08 -10.53
N GLU A 166 4.97 0.98 -11.17
CA GLU A 166 4.97 1.11 -12.64
C GLU A 166 5.71 -0.06 -13.29
N THR A 167 6.86 -0.44 -12.75
CA THR A 167 7.63 -1.59 -13.22
C THR A 167 6.84 -2.90 -13.07
N ALA A 168 6.20 -3.10 -11.92
CA ALA A 168 5.38 -4.29 -11.68
C ALA A 168 4.19 -4.36 -12.67
N LEU A 169 3.53 -3.24 -12.95
CA LEU A 169 2.44 -3.16 -13.92
C LEU A 169 2.90 -3.53 -15.34
N MET A 170 4.06 -3.04 -15.76
CA MET A 170 4.63 -3.40 -17.07
C MET A 170 4.95 -4.90 -17.17
N GLU A 171 5.39 -5.52 -16.10
CA GLU A 171 5.66 -6.96 -16.05
C GLU A 171 4.37 -7.79 -16.10
N LEU A 172 3.32 -7.36 -15.41
CA LEU A 172 2.02 -8.05 -15.37
C LEU A 172 1.21 -7.89 -16.67
N SER A 173 1.55 -6.92 -17.51
CA SER A 173 0.86 -6.63 -18.77
C SER A 173 1.45 -7.40 -19.97
N LYS A 174 2.50 -8.18 -19.76
CA LYS A 174 3.13 -9.02 -20.79
C LYS A 174 2.47 -10.37 -20.88
#